data_deafcac7bb27ddd921d58999fa61f6a5
#
_entry.id   deafcac7bb27ddd921d58999fa61f6a5
#
_cell.length_a   1.000
_cell.length_b   1.000
_cell.length_c   1.000
_cell.angle_alpha   90.00
_cell.angle_beta   90.00
_cell.angle_gamma   90.00
#
_symmetry.space_group_name_H-M   'P 1'
#
loop_
_entity.id
_entity.type
_entity.pdbx_description
1 polymer ?
#
loop_
_entity_poly.entity_id
_entity_poly.type
_entity_poly.pdbx_seq_one_letter_code
_entity_poly.pdbx_strand_id
1 'polypeptide(L)'
;MVRKRQKTIGNYIMFILLAVGLIPLIAMALAIYDTTSDLLMARNDSAKLSAVNVVQTERSKLQKQSEYVLKKVAGYPEISGGKYDEKIIKSQLDRAKDACQYIQTVIVGYSDDKYVSTQPEPADYKVTSRPWYTKAVANEGQVCWTNPYKSAATGKYLVTASYAMRSRQGKLIVVSVDLTYASVEKTLTQLKIGNTGRVTLVSKTGIVLASKGTGNSGYKEGKDITSNAVFKAIKNANARKGTIHLKGTSEVTDVYYDKGAVGSGSWAFSSVHRNDLFNERMTMIKHATIVAVVVVILILFFTVLTVRGLKEIANILMEHLEQAGKGHFKKIPEKFEKASSLGARYGQKIVAPKKDGNEFSRIANGFNEMIEQIGELLESVKSQSDNVAEKSDSLLELSKQTGKATEEVAQTITGIAEVTSSQAQETQESVTKLEELSKVIDELNESVQAMNAESDES
;
A
#
# COMPACT_ATOMS: atom_id res chain seq x y z
N MET A 1 2.87 -55.47 34.90
CA MET A 1 3.84 -55.61 33.81
C MET A 1 3.59 -54.45 32.80
N VAL A 2 4.44 -53.44 32.80
CA VAL A 2 4.37 -52.31 31.88
C VAL A 2 4.88 -52.78 30.51
N ARG A 3 3.99 -52.94 29.55
CA ARG A 3 4.35 -53.31 28.17
C ARG A 3 5.19 -52.18 27.59
N LYS A 4 6.52 -52.35 27.50
CA LYS A 4 7.44 -51.44 26.81
C LYS A 4 6.88 -51.21 25.39
N ARG A 5 6.43 -50.02 25.12
CA ARG A 5 5.93 -49.59 23.79
C ARG A 5 7.10 -49.75 22.81
N GLN A 6 7.08 -50.79 22.01
CA GLN A 6 8.09 -50.99 20.98
C GLN A 6 7.98 -49.80 20.00
N LYS A 7 9.12 -49.12 19.78
CA LYS A 7 9.24 -48.05 18.82
C LYS A 7 9.10 -48.67 17.42
N THR A 8 7.93 -48.58 16.82
CA THR A 8 7.67 -49.13 15.48
C THR A 8 8.19 -48.17 14.42
N ILE A 9 8.81 -48.72 13.38
CA ILE A 9 9.29 -47.97 12.17
C ILE A 9 8.21 -47.00 11.66
N GLY A 10 6.94 -47.38 11.74
CA GLY A 10 5.82 -46.51 11.41
C GLY A 10 5.78 -45.19 12.15
N ASN A 11 6.26 -45.14 13.42
CA ASN A 11 6.31 -43.87 14.18
C ASN A 11 7.43 -42.94 13.66
N TYR A 12 8.57 -43.49 13.22
CA TYR A 12 9.65 -42.72 12.62
C TYR A 12 9.25 -42.18 11.26
N ILE A 13 8.67 -43.02 10.39
CA ILE A 13 8.14 -42.62 9.09
C ILE A 13 7.08 -41.55 9.27
N MET A 14 6.16 -41.71 10.23
CA MET A 14 5.13 -40.69 10.52
C MET A 14 5.78 -39.37 10.92
N PHE A 15 6.79 -39.36 11.77
CA PHE A 15 7.46 -38.14 12.23
C PHE A 15 8.22 -37.45 11.08
N ILE A 16 8.91 -38.23 10.26
CA ILE A 16 9.64 -37.71 9.09
C ILE A 16 8.67 -37.10 8.07
N LEU A 17 7.59 -37.79 7.72
CA LEU A 17 6.58 -37.29 6.77
C LEU A 17 5.90 -36.01 7.29
N LEU A 18 5.59 -35.97 8.60
CA LEU A 18 5.04 -34.76 9.22
C LEU A 18 6.05 -33.61 9.21
N ALA A 19 7.30 -33.87 9.57
CA ALA A 19 8.34 -32.85 9.58
C ALA A 19 8.62 -32.28 8.18
N VAL A 20 8.75 -33.14 7.18
CA VAL A 20 8.98 -32.76 5.78
C VAL A 20 7.79 -31.96 5.22
N GLY A 21 6.57 -32.27 5.64
CA GLY A 21 5.37 -31.54 5.20
C GLY A 21 5.16 -30.22 5.94
N LEU A 22 5.35 -30.20 7.26
CA LEU A 22 5.02 -29.04 8.10
C LEU A 22 6.10 -27.95 8.10
N ILE A 23 7.38 -28.31 8.10
CA ILE A 23 8.48 -27.32 8.17
C ILE A 23 8.45 -26.36 6.97
N PRO A 24 8.39 -26.81 5.71
CA PRO A 24 8.33 -25.92 4.56
C PRO A 24 7.06 -25.07 4.55
N LEU A 25 5.93 -25.63 4.98
CA LEU A 25 4.66 -24.93 5.06
C LEU A 25 4.72 -23.74 6.04
N ILE A 26 5.30 -23.97 7.23
CA ILE A 26 5.48 -22.90 8.22
C ILE A 26 6.45 -21.83 7.70
N ALA A 27 7.59 -22.25 7.12
CA ALA A 27 8.57 -21.33 6.57
C ALA A 27 7.96 -20.46 5.46
N MET A 28 7.18 -21.06 4.54
CA MET A 28 6.50 -20.36 3.47
C MET A 28 5.43 -19.39 4.01
N ALA A 29 4.66 -19.80 5.02
CA ALA A 29 3.64 -18.95 5.63
C ALA A 29 4.27 -17.70 6.28
N LEU A 30 5.38 -17.87 6.99
CA LEU A 30 6.12 -16.76 7.59
C LEU A 30 6.70 -15.82 6.53
N ALA A 31 7.34 -16.35 5.50
CA ALA A 31 7.92 -15.56 4.42
C ALA A 31 6.85 -14.75 3.65
N ILE A 32 5.71 -15.36 3.36
CA ILE A 32 4.58 -14.67 2.69
C ILE A 32 4.04 -13.55 3.60
N TYR A 33 3.91 -13.82 4.90
CA TYR A 33 3.41 -12.82 5.85
C TYR A 33 4.34 -11.59 5.90
N ASP A 34 5.65 -11.79 6.08
CA ASP A 34 6.62 -10.69 6.14
C ASP A 34 6.66 -9.91 4.82
N THR A 35 6.85 -10.59 3.70
CA THR A 35 6.94 -9.94 2.39
C THR A 35 5.69 -9.12 2.06
N THR A 36 4.52 -9.68 2.37
CA THR A 36 3.27 -8.97 2.06
C THR A 36 3.01 -7.81 3.02
N SER A 37 3.38 -7.96 4.30
CA SER A 37 3.30 -6.86 5.26
C SER A 37 4.18 -5.69 4.82
N ASP A 38 5.41 -5.97 4.40
CA ASP A 38 6.35 -4.95 3.92
C ASP A 38 5.86 -4.27 2.63
N LEU A 39 5.33 -5.04 1.69
CA LEU A 39 4.75 -4.50 0.45
C LEU A 39 3.56 -3.57 0.72
N LEU A 40 2.66 -3.96 1.62
CA LEU A 40 1.52 -3.13 2.01
C LEU A 40 1.97 -1.84 2.70
N MET A 41 2.98 -1.90 3.56
CA MET A 41 3.57 -0.72 4.18
C MET A 41 4.21 0.20 3.15
N ALA A 42 5.05 -0.33 2.27
CA ALA A 42 5.71 0.43 1.21
C ALA A 42 4.71 1.12 0.28
N ARG A 43 3.63 0.43 -0.09
CA ARG A 43 2.52 1.00 -0.88
C ARG A 43 1.84 2.16 -0.15
N ASN A 44 1.61 2.01 1.15
CA ASN A 44 0.98 3.04 1.96
C ASN A 44 1.89 4.28 2.10
N ASP A 45 3.19 4.07 2.28
CA ASP A 45 4.20 5.13 2.35
C ASP A 45 4.31 5.88 1.02
N SER A 46 4.34 5.18 -0.10
CA SER A 46 4.31 5.78 -1.43
C SER A 46 3.04 6.60 -1.66
N ALA A 47 1.89 6.12 -1.22
CA ALA A 47 0.63 6.84 -1.33
C ALA A 47 0.63 8.13 -0.49
N LYS A 48 1.16 8.10 0.74
CA LYS A 48 1.33 9.28 1.60
C LYS A 48 2.21 10.34 0.94
N LEU A 49 3.37 9.91 0.46
CA LEU A 49 4.34 10.77 -0.23
C LEU A 49 3.74 11.40 -1.50
N SER A 50 3.10 10.59 -2.33
CA SER A 50 2.43 11.06 -3.55
C SER A 50 1.35 12.09 -3.24
N ALA A 51 0.52 11.84 -2.25
CA ALA A 51 -0.54 12.76 -1.86
C ALA A 51 -0.01 14.11 -1.39
N VAL A 52 1.05 14.14 -0.58
CA VAL A 52 1.68 15.39 -0.14
C VAL A 52 2.31 16.13 -1.32
N ASN A 53 2.97 15.43 -2.23
CA ASN A 53 3.55 16.04 -3.43
C ASN A 53 2.49 16.68 -4.33
N VAL A 54 1.37 16.00 -4.55
CA VAL A 54 0.25 16.54 -5.32
C VAL A 54 -0.28 17.82 -4.69
N VAL A 55 -0.51 17.82 -3.38
CA VAL A 55 -0.96 19.02 -2.64
C VAL A 55 0.01 20.17 -2.76
N GLN A 56 1.31 19.92 -2.60
CA GLN A 56 2.33 20.96 -2.72
C GLN A 56 2.44 21.50 -4.15
N THR A 57 2.27 20.66 -5.14
CA THR A 57 2.26 21.05 -6.56
C THR A 57 1.08 21.96 -6.86
N GLU A 58 -0.13 21.55 -6.46
CA GLU A 58 -1.35 22.36 -6.66
C GLU A 58 -1.26 23.69 -5.91
N ARG A 59 -0.82 23.68 -4.66
CA ARG A 59 -0.59 24.90 -3.91
C ARG A 59 0.41 25.83 -4.60
N SER A 60 1.53 25.30 -5.07
CA SER A 60 2.57 26.08 -5.77
C SER A 60 2.05 26.68 -7.06
N LYS A 61 1.22 25.94 -7.81
CA LYS A 61 0.54 26.40 -9.02
C LYS A 61 -0.39 27.57 -8.70
N LEU A 62 -1.26 27.42 -7.69
CA LEU A 62 -2.15 28.49 -7.24
C LEU A 62 -1.36 29.75 -6.86
N GLN A 63 -0.28 29.60 -6.12
CA GLN A 63 0.55 30.71 -5.71
C GLN A 63 1.13 31.46 -6.92
N LYS A 64 1.75 30.74 -7.86
CA LYS A 64 2.34 31.36 -9.06
C LYS A 64 1.29 32.05 -9.93
N GLN A 65 0.12 31.43 -10.12
CA GLN A 65 -0.97 32.02 -10.88
C GLN A 65 -1.48 33.31 -10.24
N SER A 66 -1.61 33.32 -8.92
CA SER A 66 -2.07 34.49 -8.18
C SER A 66 -1.06 35.64 -8.22
N GLU A 67 0.22 35.34 -8.06
CA GLU A 67 1.29 36.32 -8.19
C GLU A 67 1.34 36.90 -9.61
N TYR A 68 1.10 36.07 -10.63
CA TYR A 68 1.00 36.53 -12.04
C TYR A 68 -0.17 37.51 -12.23
N VAL A 69 -1.37 37.11 -11.75
CA VAL A 69 -2.58 38.00 -11.87
C VAL A 69 -2.36 39.28 -11.07
N LEU A 70 -1.81 39.19 -9.88
CA LEU A 70 -1.49 40.33 -9.02
C LEU A 70 -0.61 41.36 -9.76
N LYS A 71 0.51 40.89 -10.33
CA LYS A 71 1.46 41.74 -11.08
C LYS A 71 0.84 42.31 -12.37
N LYS A 72 0.04 41.49 -13.08
CA LYS A 72 -0.67 41.92 -14.27
C LYS A 72 -1.65 43.05 -13.97
N VAL A 73 -2.44 42.88 -12.89
CA VAL A 73 -3.39 43.90 -12.44
C VAL A 73 -2.67 45.18 -12.00
N ALA A 74 -1.61 45.06 -11.24
CA ALA A 74 -0.78 46.20 -10.83
C ALA A 74 -0.21 46.97 -12.01
N GLY A 75 0.05 46.32 -13.13
CA GLY A 75 0.57 46.91 -14.37
C GLY A 75 -0.49 47.61 -15.25
N TYR A 76 -1.77 47.50 -14.95
CA TYR A 76 -2.80 48.17 -15.78
C TYR A 76 -2.61 49.68 -15.75
N PRO A 77 -2.74 50.38 -16.92
CA PRO A 77 -2.47 51.81 -17.05
C PRO A 77 -3.27 52.68 -16.09
N GLU A 78 -4.53 52.32 -15.81
CA GLU A 78 -5.43 53.04 -14.91
C GLU A 78 -4.96 52.95 -13.46
N ILE A 79 -4.39 51.77 -13.07
CA ILE A 79 -3.88 51.52 -11.74
C ILE A 79 -2.45 52.12 -11.62
N SER A 80 -1.53 51.70 -12.46
CA SER A 80 -0.14 52.18 -12.45
C SER A 80 0.00 53.68 -12.72
N GLY A 81 -0.90 54.24 -13.54
CA GLY A 81 -0.98 55.68 -13.83
C GLY A 81 -1.56 56.52 -12.70
N GLY A 82 -2.32 55.93 -11.79
CA GLY A 82 -2.93 56.59 -10.64
C GLY A 82 -4.21 57.34 -10.91
N LYS A 83 -4.79 57.24 -12.14
CA LYS A 83 -6.08 57.83 -12.48
C LYS A 83 -7.21 56.93 -11.98
N TYR A 84 -7.97 57.40 -11.01
CA TYR A 84 -9.09 56.66 -10.48
C TYR A 84 -10.30 56.73 -11.41
N ASP A 85 -10.65 55.60 -12.01
CA ASP A 85 -11.90 55.37 -12.73
C ASP A 85 -12.47 54.04 -12.28
N GLU A 86 -13.47 54.07 -11.41
CA GLU A 86 -14.02 52.88 -10.79
C GLU A 86 -14.58 51.86 -11.79
N LYS A 87 -15.30 52.34 -12.84
CA LYS A 87 -15.92 51.48 -13.84
C LYS A 87 -14.88 50.73 -14.66
N ILE A 88 -13.85 51.45 -15.12
CA ILE A 88 -12.78 50.85 -15.92
C ILE A 88 -11.98 49.87 -15.07
N ILE A 89 -11.57 50.30 -13.87
CA ILE A 89 -10.82 49.43 -12.93
C ILE A 89 -11.66 48.17 -12.63
N LYS A 90 -12.93 48.33 -12.26
CA LYS A 90 -13.82 47.19 -11.95
C LYS A 90 -13.87 46.18 -13.10
N SER A 91 -14.08 46.65 -14.33
CA SER A 91 -14.10 45.80 -15.53
C SER A 91 -12.77 45.04 -15.74
N GLN A 92 -11.65 45.70 -15.47
CA GLN A 92 -10.32 45.07 -15.56
C GLN A 92 -10.10 44.02 -14.49
N LEU A 93 -10.54 44.30 -13.25
CA LEU A 93 -10.45 43.37 -12.14
C LEU A 93 -11.34 42.14 -12.39
N ASP A 94 -12.56 42.32 -12.88
CA ASP A 94 -13.49 41.23 -13.19
C ASP A 94 -12.88 40.31 -14.27
N ARG A 95 -12.32 40.86 -15.33
CA ARG A 95 -11.60 40.07 -16.36
C ARG A 95 -10.39 39.33 -15.78
N ALA A 96 -9.65 39.96 -14.88
CA ALA A 96 -8.51 39.34 -14.23
C ALA A 96 -8.93 38.19 -13.31
N LYS A 97 -10.03 38.34 -12.59
CA LYS A 97 -10.64 37.29 -11.77
C LYS A 97 -11.13 36.12 -12.63
N ASP A 98 -11.89 36.42 -13.70
CA ASP A 98 -12.48 35.40 -14.56
C ASP A 98 -11.44 34.58 -15.35
N ALA A 99 -10.25 35.14 -15.56
CA ALA A 99 -9.13 34.42 -16.16
C ALA A 99 -8.54 33.31 -15.24
N CYS A 100 -8.91 33.29 -13.97
CA CYS A 100 -8.41 32.30 -13.02
C CYS A 100 -9.50 31.84 -12.04
N GLN A 101 -10.04 30.67 -12.27
CA GLN A 101 -11.17 30.09 -11.50
C GLN A 101 -10.90 29.94 -9.99
N TYR A 102 -9.66 30.08 -9.54
CA TYR A 102 -9.28 29.90 -8.14
C TYR A 102 -9.20 31.21 -7.36
N ILE A 103 -9.27 32.32 -8.07
CA ILE A 103 -9.31 33.64 -7.45
C ILE A 103 -10.74 33.94 -7.04
N GLN A 104 -10.93 34.20 -5.76
CA GLN A 104 -12.22 34.55 -5.21
C GLN A 104 -12.52 36.04 -5.43
N THR A 105 -11.54 36.88 -5.13
CA THR A 105 -11.70 38.32 -5.18
C THR A 105 -10.40 38.97 -5.64
N VAL A 106 -10.50 40.01 -6.41
CA VAL A 106 -9.41 40.95 -6.72
C VAL A 106 -9.82 42.32 -6.21
N ILE A 107 -8.96 42.94 -5.41
CA ILE A 107 -9.21 44.26 -4.82
C ILE A 107 -8.02 45.18 -5.10
N VAL A 108 -8.34 46.38 -5.45
CA VAL A 108 -7.39 47.51 -5.47
C VAL A 108 -7.80 48.48 -4.39
N GLY A 109 -6.90 48.74 -3.46
CA GLY A 109 -7.12 49.65 -2.33
C GLY A 109 -6.18 50.85 -2.37
N TYR A 110 -6.68 51.97 -1.91
CA TYR A 110 -5.99 53.25 -1.87
C TYR A 110 -5.80 53.72 -0.44
N SER A 111 -4.88 54.63 -0.19
CA SER A 111 -4.57 55.16 1.16
C SER A 111 -5.69 56.03 1.75
N ASP A 112 -6.66 56.44 0.96
CA ASP A 112 -7.85 57.21 1.41
C ASP A 112 -9.08 56.32 1.68
N ASP A 113 -8.85 54.99 1.93
CA ASP A 113 -9.87 53.97 2.13
C ASP A 113 -10.80 53.72 0.91
N LYS A 114 -10.56 54.38 -0.24
CA LYS A 114 -11.22 54.00 -1.48
C LYS A 114 -10.72 52.64 -1.94
N TYR A 115 -11.62 51.88 -2.52
CA TYR A 115 -11.26 50.60 -3.12
C TYR A 115 -12.17 50.24 -4.28
N VAL A 116 -11.69 49.35 -5.13
CA VAL A 116 -12.48 48.70 -6.18
C VAL A 116 -12.32 47.17 -5.96
N SER A 117 -13.42 46.47 -5.81
CA SER A 117 -13.45 45.03 -5.57
C SER A 117 -14.29 44.29 -6.59
N THR A 118 -13.92 43.07 -6.93
CA THR A 118 -14.69 42.20 -7.83
C THR A 118 -15.93 41.62 -7.19
N GLN A 119 -16.07 41.73 -5.88
CA GLN A 119 -17.31 41.37 -5.16
C GLN A 119 -17.65 42.45 -4.13
N PRO A 120 -18.93 42.54 -3.74
CA PRO A 120 -19.34 43.49 -2.72
C PRO A 120 -18.69 43.19 -1.37
N GLU A 121 -18.22 44.24 -0.71
CA GLU A 121 -17.71 44.20 0.63
C GLU A 121 -18.74 44.79 1.61
N PRO A 122 -18.67 44.51 2.90
CA PRO A 122 -19.53 45.13 3.92
C PRO A 122 -19.48 46.65 3.89
N ALA A 123 -20.56 47.33 4.32
CA ALA A 123 -20.66 48.77 4.27
C ALA A 123 -19.61 49.50 5.15
N ASP A 124 -19.11 48.83 6.19
CA ASP A 124 -18.07 49.32 7.11
C ASP A 124 -16.65 48.90 6.74
N TYR A 125 -16.49 48.38 5.52
CA TYR A 125 -15.22 47.86 5.06
C TYR A 125 -14.16 48.94 4.91
N LYS A 126 -13.14 48.88 5.75
CA LYS A 126 -11.96 49.76 5.69
C LYS A 126 -10.79 49.01 5.10
N VAL A 127 -10.43 49.34 3.89
CA VAL A 127 -9.36 48.62 3.16
C VAL A 127 -8.00 48.77 3.83
N THR A 128 -7.70 49.94 4.39
CA THR A 128 -6.42 50.23 5.00
C THR A 128 -6.18 49.48 6.30
N SER A 129 -7.24 48.99 6.95
CA SER A 129 -7.14 48.17 8.18
C SER A 129 -6.98 46.64 7.90
N ARG A 130 -7.08 46.23 6.66
CA ARG A 130 -7.03 44.79 6.31
C ARG A 130 -5.63 44.21 6.40
N PRO A 131 -5.48 42.98 6.85
CA PRO A 131 -4.16 42.32 7.01
C PRO A 131 -3.31 42.29 5.74
N TRP A 132 -3.96 42.14 4.59
CA TRP A 132 -3.28 42.13 3.30
C TRP A 132 -2.74 43.52 2.92
N TYR A 133 -3.50 44.59 3.26
CA TYR A 133 -3.11 45.95 2.97
C TYR A 133 -1.92 46.38 3.85
N THR A 134 -2.06 46.23 5.15
CA THR A 134 -1.02 46.63 6.11
C THR A 134 0.28 45.87 5.87
N LYS A 135 0.19 44.57 5.55
CA LYS A 135 1.37 43.77 5.25
C LYS A 135 2.06 44.18 3.95
N ALA A 136 1.30 44.48 2.89
CA ALA A 136 1.87 44.93 1.62
C ALA A 136 2.55 46.30 1.76
N VAL A 137 1.93 47.25 2.47
CA VAL A 137 2.51 48.56 2.73
C VAL A 137 3.82 48.46 3.49
N ALA A 138 3.89 47.59 4.50
CA ALA A 138 5.12 47.34 5.26
C ALA A 138 6.25 46.71 4.41
N ASN A 139 5.94 46.17 3.23
CA ASN A 139 6.88 45.53 2.31
C ASN A 139 6.65 46.03 0.85
N GLU A 140 6.61 47.34 0.68
CA GLU A 140 6.37 48.00 -0.60
C GLU A 140 7.30 47.44 -1.71
N GLY A 141 6.75 47.15 -2.86
CA GLY A 141 7.51 46.61 -3.99
C GLY A 141 7.68 45.08 -3.97
N GLN A 142 7.22 44.41 -2.91
CA GLN A 142 7.29 42.95 -2.81
C GLN A 142 5.90 42.32 -2.73
N VAL A 143 5.77 41.11 -3.27
CA VAL A 143 4.56 40.32 -3.11
C VAL A 143 4.52 39.71 -1.71
N CYS A 144 3.46 39.98 -0.98
CA CYS A 144 3.25 39.50 0.37
C CYS A 144 2.07 38.55 0.44
N TRP A 145 2.20 37.52 1.28
CA TRP A 145 1.14 36.56 1.56
C TRP A 145 0.67 36.71 3.00
N THR A 146 -0.63 36.79 3.21
CA THR A 146 -1.20 36.81 4.56
C THR A 146 -1.13 35.44 5.22
N ASN A 147 -1.25 35.39 6.55
CA ASN A 147 -1.75 34.19 7.20
C ASN A 147 -3.23 34.00 6.85
N PRO A 148 -3.80 32.80 7.00
CA PRO A 148 -5.22 32.59 6.80
C PRO A 148 -6.05 33.47 7.73
N TYR A 149 -7.06 34.13 7.17
CA TYR A 149 -8.01 34.94 7.94
C TYR A 149 -9.41 34.80 7.32
N LYS A 150 -10.43 35.22 8.05
CA LYS A 150 -11.81 35.19 7.56
C LYS A 150 -12.09 36.35 6.61
N SER A 151 -12.63 36.05 5.44
CA SER A 151 -13.16 37.05 4.52
C SER A 151 -14.24 37.90 5.19
N ALA A 152 -14.18 39.21 5.03
CA ALA A 152 -15.22 40.11 5.54
C ALA A 152 -16.55 39.88 4.80
N ALA A 153 -16.48 39.60 3.48
CA ALA A 153 -17.66 39.41 2.65
C ALA A 153 -18.32 38.02 2.84
N THR A 154 -17.52 36.94 3.02
CA THR A 154 -18.07 35.57 2.99
C THR A 154 -17.93 34.81 4.31
N GLY A 155 -17.13 35.30 5.26
CA GLY A 155 -16.80 34.62 6.50
C GLY A 155 -15.94 33.36 6.36
N LYS A 156 -15.62 32.94 5.12
CA LYS A 156 -14.77 31.78 4.84
C LYS A 156 -13.30 32.12 5.04
N TYR A 157 -12.49 31.11 5.35
CA TYR A 157 -11.05 31.28 5.42
C TYR A 157 -10.46 31.48 4.02
N LEU A 158 -9.55 32.43 3.91
CA LEU A 158 -8.81 32.73 2.68
C LEU A 158 -7.37 33.14 3.01
N VAL A 159 -6.55 33.12 1.99
CA VAL A 159 -5.18 33.64 2.00
C VAL A 159 -5.08 34.65 0.87
N THR A 160 -4.50 35.81 1.15
CA THR A 160 -4.38 36.90 0.18
C THR A 160 -2.93 37.10 -0.22
N ALA A 161 -2.70 37.13 -1.52
CA ALA A 161 -1.50 37.72 -2.09
C ALA A 161 -1.73 39.21 -2.28
N SER A 162 -0.79 40.06 -1.87
CA SER A 162 -0.89 41.50 -2.02
C SER A 162 0.42 42.12 -2.45
N TYR A 163 0.31 43.24 -3.13
CA TYR A 163 1.44 44.00 -3.68
C TYR A 163 1.17 45.50 -3.55
N ALA A 164 2.02 46.20 -2.81
CA ALA A 164 1.98 47.65 -2.69
C ALA A 164 2.93 48.30 -3.69
N MET A 165 2.46 49.33 -4.35
CA MET A 165 3.26 50.10 -5.31
C MET A 165 2.86 51.57 -5.29
N ARG A 166 3.73 52.43 -5.82
CA ARG A 166 3.38 53.80 -6.07
C ARG A 166 3.02 54.01 -7.55
N SER A 167 1.91 54.65 -7.76
CA SER A 167 1.53 55.08 -9.11
C SER A 167 2.53 56.11 -9.66
N ARG A 168 2.44 56.41 -10.98
CA ARG A 168 3.22 57.50 -11.61
C ARG A 168 2.97 58.87 -10.97
N GLN A 169 1.81 59.02 -10.29
CA GLN A 169 1.47 60.24 -9.55
C GLN A 169 1.92 60.19 -8.05
N GLY A 170 2.70 59.18 -7.67
CA GLY A 170 3.20 59.02 -6.30
C GLY A 170 2.17 58.44 -5.28
N LYS A 171 0.92 58.17 -5.71
CA LYS A 171 -0.13 57.60 -4.84
C LYS A 171 0.21 56.15 -4.46
N LEU A 172 0.08 55.82 -3.18
CA LEU A 172 0.19 54.46 -2.70
C LEU A 172 -1.05 53.64 -3.06
N ILE A 173 -0.84 52.56 -3.76
CA ILE A 173 -1.86 51.64 -4.24
C ILE A 173 -1.49 50.24 -3.81
N VAL A 174 -2.43 49.48 -3.28
CA VAL A 174 -2.25 48.07 -2.95
C VAL A 174 -3.22 47.22 -3.75
N VAL A 175 -2.69 46.33 -4.55
CA VAL A 175 -3.46 45.30 -5.23
C VAL A 175 -3.46 44.03 -4.41
N SER A 176 -4.59 43.36 -4.31
CA SER A 176 -4.71 42.06 -3.63
C SER A 176 -5.50 41.06 -4.45
N VAL A 177 -5.19 39.81 -4.25
CA VAL A 177 -5.86 38.65 -4.83
C VAL A 177 -6.14 37.65 -3.72
N ASP A 178 -7.42 37.43 -3.50
CA ASP A 178 -7.89 36.44 -2.53
C ASP A 178 -8.03 35.06 -3.14
N LEU A 179 -7.50 34.07 -2.43
CA LEU A 179 -7.50 32.69 -2.84
C LEU A 179 -8.28 31.83 -1.86
N THR A 180 -9.06 30.93 -2.42
CA THR A 180 -9.55 29.76 -1.69
C THR A 180 -8.76 28.52 -2.11
N TYR A 181 -8.69 27.56 -1.20
CA TYR A 181 -8.07 26.27 -1.50
C TYR A 181 -9.09 25.23 -2.00
N ALA A 182 -10.23 25.66 -2.51
CA ALA A 182 -11.27 24.80 -3.07
C ALA A 182 -10.77 23.88 -4.20
N SER A 183 -9.81 24.36 -5.00
CA SER A 183 -9.17 23.53 -6.03
C SER A 183 -8.29 22.44 -5.43
N VAL A 184 -7.55 22.77 -4.37
CA VAL A 184 -6.77 21.77 -3.61
C VAL A 184 -7.72 20.75 -3.03
N GLU A 185 -8.80 21.18 -2.38
CA GLU A 185 -9.80 20.28 -1.83
C GLU A 185 -10.39 19.34 -2.89
N LYS A 186 -10.73 19.86 -4.07
CA LYS A 186 -11.19 19.04 -5.21
C LYS A 186 -10.16 17.99 -5.62
N THR A 187 -8.90 18.38 -5.71
CA THR A 187 -7.80 17.45 -6.01
C THR A 187 -7.65 16.39 -4.90
N LEU A 188 -7.77 16.80 -3.65
CA LEU A 188 -7.70 15.88 -2.51
C LEU A 188 -8.80 14.82 -2.54
N THR A 189 -9.98 15.10 -3.11
CA THR A 189 -11.07 14.11 -3.22
C THR A 189 -10.72 12.92 -4.11
N GLN A 190 -9.77 13.09 -5.02
CA GLN A 190 -9.31 12.04 -5.94
C GLN A 190 -8.19 11.18 -5.33
N LEU A 191 -7.61 11.60 -4.21
CA LEU A 191 -6.51 10.90 -3.57
C LEU A 191 -7.06 9.85 -2.59
N LYS A 192 -6.58 8.62 -2.73
CA LYS A 192 -6.87 7.54 -1.80
C LYS A 192 -5.57 7.12 -1.10
N ILE A 193 -5.53 7.25 0.21
CA ILE A 193 -4.40 6.87 1.05
C ILE A 193 -4.88 5.79 2.01
N GLY A 194 -4.62 4.54 1.71
CA GLY A 194 -5.12 3.42 2.52
C GLY A 194 -6.63 3.46 2.73
N ASN A 195 -7.08 2.96 3.87
CA ASN A 195 -8.51 2.92 4.27
C ASN A 195 -8.89 4.05 5.23
N THR A 196 -7.92 4.59 5.96
CA THR A 196 -8.11 5.62 6.99
C THR A 196 -7.27 6.86 6.75
N GLY A 197 -6.60 6.90 5.60
CA GLY A 197 -5.65 7.94 5.28
C GLY A 197 -6.27 9.32 5.15
N ARG A 198 -5.48 10.31 5.53
CA ARG A 198 -5.82 11.72 5.47
C ARG A 198 -4.66 12.51 4.91
N VAL A 199 -4.98 13.47 4.06
CA VAL A 199 -4.03 14.48 3.60
C VAL A 199 -4.57 15.86 3.97
N THR A 200 -3.68 16.73 4.41
CA THR A 200 -4.05 18.05 4.95
C THR A 200 -3.04 19.09 4.49
N LEU A 201 -3.55 20.21 4.00
CA LEU A 201 -2.82 21.45 3.84
C LEU A 201 -3.16 22.35 5.02
N VAL A 202 -2.14 22.79 5.74
CA VAL A 202 -2.27 23.61 6.95
C VAL A 202 -1.35 24.82 6.87
N SER A 203 -1.78 25.95 7.44
CA SER A 203 -0.93 27.13 7.58
C SER A 203 0.18 26.90 8.62
N LYS A 204 1.21 27.74 8.60
CA LYS A 204 2.24 27.77 9.66
C LYS A 204 1.65 28.04 11.05
N THR A 205 0.50 28.70 11.09
CA THR A 205 -0.21 29.04 12.36
C THR A 205 -1.13 27.92 12.83
N GLY A 206 -1.22 26.79 12.11
CA GLY A 206 -2.00 25.64 12.50
C GLY A 206 -3.47 25.66 12.04
N ILE A 207 -3.84 26.59 11.17
CA ILE A 207 -5.20 26.65 10.60
C ILE A 207 -5.26 25.75 9.36
N VAL A 208 -6.21 24.83 9.34
CA VAL A 208 -6.47 23.94 8.20
C VAL A 208 -7.00 24.74 7.02
N LEU A 209 -6.33 24.60 5.87
CA LEU A 209 -6.68 25.27 4.61
C LEU A 209 -7.48 24.36 3.70
N ALA A 210 -7.10 23.10 3.64
CA ALA A 210 -7.80 22.05 2.93
C ALA A 210 -7.45 20.69 3.57
N SER A 211 -8.41 19.80 3.69
CA SER A 211 -8.15 18.46 4.19
C SER A 211 -9.16 17.48 3.63
N LYS A 212 -8.67 16.30 3.28
CA LYS A 212 -9.51 15.18 2.90
C LYS A 212 -8.95 13.90 3.49
N GLY A 213 -9.85 13.04 3.91
CA GLY A 213 -9.53 11.70 4.37
C GLY A 213 -10.54 10.70 3.85
N THR A 214 -10.22 9.43 3.94
CA THR A 214 -11.13 8.33 3.62
C THR A 214 -12.30 8.38 4.61
N GLY A 215 -13.52 8.34 4.09
CA GLY A 215 -14.72 8.60 4.91
C GLY A 215 -14.74 10.04 5.42
N ASN A 216 -15.03 10.23 6.71
CA ASN A 216 -15.11 11.54 7.37
C ASN A 216 -13.85 11.88 8.20
N SER A 217 -12.70 11.27 7.90
CA SER A 217 -11.47 11.46 8.68
C SER A 217 -10.75 12.79 8.41
N GLY A 218 -11.17 13.58 7.42
CA GLY A 218 -10.62 14.90 7.12
C GLY A 218 -10.91 15.94 8.21
N TYR A 219 -10.02 16.93 8.34
CA TYR A 219 -10.31 18.09 9.17
C TYR A 219 -11.21 19.07 8.42
N LYS A 220 -12.08 19.76 9.13
CA LYS A 220 -12.84 20.88 8.55
C LYS A 220 -11.92 22.05 8.24
N GLU A 221 -12.15 22.74 7.12
CA GLU A 221 -11.50 24.00 6.79
C GLU A 221 -11.64 25.01 7.95
N GLY A 222 -10.59 25.75 8.23
CA GLY A 222 -10.54 26.73 9.32
C GLY A 222 -10.34 26.13 10.71
N LYS A 223 -10.28 24.80 10.85
CA LYS A 223 -10.01 24.18 12.15
C LYS A 223 -8.58 24.50 12.60
N ASP A 224 -8.45 24.93 13.85
CA ASP A 224 -7.16 25.07 14.52
C ASP A 224 -6.68 23.68 15.00
N ILE A 225 -5.48 23.28 14.55
CA ILE A 225 -4.85 22.02 14.94
C ILE A 225 -3.50 22.22 15.65
N THR A 226 -3.26 23.41 16.22
CA THR A 226 -2.02 23.73 16.95
C THR A 226 -1.77 22.82 18.15
N SER A 227 -2.84 22.34 18.80
CA SER A 227 -2.79 21.37 19.90
C SER A 227 -2.51 19.94 19.45
N ASN A 228 -2.69 19.63 18.16
CA ASN A 228 -2.57 18.28 17.62
C ASN A 228 -1.10 17.79 17.64
N ALA A 229 -0.90 16.54 18.06
CA ALA A 229 0.43 15.93 18.15
C ALA A 229 1.17 15.90 16.80
N VAL A 230 0.45 15.66 15.69
CA VAL A 230 1.00 15.66 14.33
C VAL A 230 1.54 17.05 13.99
N PHE A 231 0.76 18.10 14.20
CA PHE A 231 1.17 19.47 13.89
C PHE A 231 2.38 19.89 14.74
N LYS A 232 2.37 19.60 16.04
CA LYS A 232 3.50 19.88 16.94
C LYS A 232 4.78 19.18 16.50
N ALA A 233 4.67 17.90 16.12
CA ALA A 233 5.82 17.14 15.65
C ALA A 233 6.39 17.70 14.33
N ILE A 234 5.54 18.07 13.37
CA ILE A 234 5.96 18.72 12.13
C ILE A 234 6.61 20.06 12.41
N LYS A 235 6.02 20.88 13.28
CA LYS A 235 6.56 22.20 13.66
C LYS A 235 7.99 22.07 14.19
N ASN A 236 8.24 21.10 15.07
CA ASN A 236 9.52 20.86 15.73
C ASN A 236 10.55 20.14 14.84
N ALA A 237 10.14 19.57 13.72
CA ALA A 237 11.06 18.90 12.82
C ALA A 237 12.00 19.91 12.11
N ASN A 238 13.30 19.67 12.14
CA ASN A 238 14.30 20.53 11.48
C ASN A 238 14.25 20.40 9.95
N ALA A 239 13.98 19.20 9.44
CA ALA A 239 13.94 18.96 8.01
C ALA A 239 12.71 19.63 7.36
N ARG A 240 12.87 20.08 6.12
CA ARG A 240 11.78 20.64 5.33
C ARG A 240 10.72 19.59 5.00
N LYS A 241 11.11 18.36 4.71
CA LYS A 241 10.25 17.25 4.38
C LYS A 241 10.81 15.95 4.96
N GLY A 242 9.93 15.01 5.23
CA GLY A 242 10.32 13.70 5.74
C GLY A 242 9.16 12.95 6.36
N THR A 243 9.50 11.83 6.98
CA THR A 243 8.56 11.02 7.76
C THR A 243 8.82 11.22 9.25
N ILE A 244 7.75 11.35 10.02
CA ILE A 244 7.78 11.41 11.48
C ILE A 244 7.06 10.20 12.02
N HIS A 245 7.71 9.47 12.92
CA HIS A 245 7.12 8.36 13.66
C HIS A 245 6.61 8.87 15.01
N LEU A 246 5.29 8.85 15.20
CA LEU A 246 4.65 9.29 16.44
C LEU A 246 4.55 8.12 17.42
N LYS A 247 5.31 8.18 18.50
CA LYS A 247 5.24 7.22 19.61
C LYS A 247 4.18 7.67 20.61
N GLY A 248 3.33 6.75 21.08
CA GLY A 248 2.38 7.00 22.17
C GLY A 248 1.04 7.63 21.79
N THR A 249 0.77 7.84 20.50
CA THR A 249 -0.56 8.21 20.03
C THR A 249 -1.33 6.95 19.60
N SER A 250 -2.57 6.80 20.06
CA SER A 250 -3.41 5.65 19.71
C SER A 250 -3.86 5.64 18.25
N GLU A 251 -3.81 6.79 17.58
CA GLU A 251 -4.48 6.97 16.29
C GLU A 251 -3.55 6.96 15.07
N VAL A 252 -2.37 7.56 15.15
CA VAL A 252 -1.47 7.76 13.99
C VAL A 252 -0.04 7.38 14.34
N THR A 253 0.61 6.58 13.49
CA THR A 253 2.01 6.19 13.67
C THR A 253 2.96 6.97 12.79
N ASP A 254 2.69 7.03 11.50
CA ASP A 254 3.59 7.57 10.51
C ASP A 254 2.96 8.71 9.74
N VAL A 255 3.65 9.83 9.73
CA VAL A 255 3.23 11.04 9.05
C VAL A 255 4.30 11.44 8.06
N TYR A 256 3.95 11.49 6.78
CA TYR A 256 4.78 12.14 5.79
C TYR A 256 4.39 13.62 5.68
N TYR A 257 5.38 14.51 5.68
CA TYR A 257 5.14 15.96 5.62
C TYR A 257 6.09 16.66 4.65
N ASP A 258 5.65 17.80 4.13
CA ASP A 258 6.48 18.78 3.41
C ASP A 258 6.06 20.20 3.83
N LYS A 259 7.01 20.96 4.36
CA LYS A 259 6.82 22.37 4.76
C LYS A 259 6.78 23.33 3.57
N GLY A 260 7.00 22.82 2.35
CA GLY A 260 7.08 23.64 1.15
C GLY A 260 8.36 24.46 1.05
N ALA A 261 8.43 25.34 0.05
CA ALA A 261 9.55 26.28 -0.08
C ALA A 261 9.58 27.29 1.08
N VAL A 262 10.74 27.87 1.31
CA VAL A 262 10.90 28.97 2.29
C VAL A 262 9.94 30.10 1.90
N GLY A 263 9.18 30.59 2.85
CA GLY A 263 8.19 31.65 2.58
C GLY A 263 6.80 31.13 2.16
N SER A 264 6.61 29.82 1.96
CA SER A 264 5.33 29.25 1.45
C SER A 264 4.11 29.49 2.34
N GLY A 265 4.27 29.78 3.64
CA GLY A 265 3.17 30.06 4.55
C GLY A 265 2.31 28.87 4.95
N SER A 266 2.43 27.74 4.26
CA SER A 266 1.63 26.53 4.50
C SER A 266 2.43 25.26 4.32
N TRP A 267 2.02 24.21 5.03
CA TRP A 267 2.62 22.89 5.05
C TRP A 267 1.60 21.84 4.60
N ALA A 268 2.06 20.81 3.92
CA ALA A 268 1.23 19.66 3.60
C ALA A 268 1.72 18.45 4.41
N PHE A 269 0.79 17.64 4.88
CA PHE A 269 1.11 16.37 5.50
C PHE A 269 0.04 15.33 5.21
N SER A 270 0.45 14.07 5.23
CA SER A 270 -0.44 12.92 5.14
C SER A 270 -0.18 11.95 6.27
N SER A 271 -1.23 11.32 6.74
CA SER A 271 -1.19 10.36 7.83
C SER A 271 -2.20 9.25 7.61
N VAL A 272 -1.91 8.09 8.15
CA VAL A 272 -2.82 6.96 8.21
C VAL A 272 -2.98 6.52 9.66
N HIS A 273 -4.10 5.88 9.97
CA HIS A 273 -4.33 5.30 11.28
C HIS A 273 -3.39 4.11 11.50
N ARG A 274 -2.97 3.87 12.75
CA ARG A 274 -2.09 2.76 13.11
C ARG A 274 -2.59 1.40 12.63
N ASN A 275 -3.90 1.23 12.65
CA ASN A 275 -4.56 -0.01 12.26
C ASN A 275 -5.09 0.01 10.82
N ASP A 276 -4.60 0.90 9.98
CA ASP A 276 -5.06 1.07 8.59
C ASP A 276 -5.07 -0.24 7.78
N LEU A 277 -4.04 -1.04 7.96
CA LEU A 277 -3.86 -2.32 7.27
C LEU A 277 -4.33 -3.54 8.09
N PHE A 278 -5.03 -3.31 9.21
CA PHE A 278 -5.44 -4.41 10.09
C PHE A 278 -6.38 -5.39 9.39
N ASN A 279 -7.36 -4.89 8.65
CA ASN A 279 -8.34 -5.72 7.97
C ASN A 279 -7.72 -6.54 6.83
N GLU A 280 -6.82 -5.94 6.06
CA GLU A 280 -6.08 -6.62 5.00
C GLU A 280 -5.19 -7.72 5.58
N ARG A 281 -4.43 -7.41 6.63
CA ARG A 281 -3.60 -8.39 7.34
C ARG A 281 -4.44 -9.52 7.92
N MET A 282 -5.56 -9.20 8.57
CA MET A 282 -6.47 -10.20 9.13
C MET A 282 -7.10 -11.07 8.06
N THR A 283 -7.50 -10.49 6.94
CA THR A 283 -8.04 -11.23 5.80
C THR A 283 -7.00 -12.20 5.24
N MET A 284 -5.76 -11.75 5.09
CA MET A 284 -4.66 -12.60 4.64
C MET A 284 -4.35 -13.73 5.64
N ILE A 285 -4.27 -13.40 6.93
CA ILE A 285 -4.06 -14.41 7.98
C ILE A 285 -5.19 -15.45 7.95
N LYS A 286 -6.45 -15.03 7.82
CA LYS A 286 -7.59 -15.94 7.70
C LYS A 286 -7.45 -16.89 6.51
N HIS A 287 -7.16 -16.37 5.32
CA HIS A 287 -6.98 -17.21 4.13
C HIS A 287 -5.76 -18.13 4.26
N ALA A 288 -4.64 -17.61 4.73
CA ALA A 288 -3.44 -18.42 4.99
C ALA A 288 -3.72 -19.53 6.01
N THR A 289 -4.45 -19.22 7.08
CA THR A 289 -4.84 -20.20 8.11
C THR A 289 -5.76 -21.27 7.53
N ILE A 290 -6.76 -20.90 6.73
CA ILE A 290 -7.66 -21.88 6.09
C ILE A 290 -6.86 -22.83 5.19
N VAL A 291 -5.99 -22.28 4.33
CA VAL A 291 -5.12 -23.09 3.46
C VAL A 291 -4.20 -23.99 4.27
N ALA A 292 -3.56 -23.45 5.31
CA ALA A 292 -2.69 -24.22 6.19
C ALA A 292 -3.44 -25.38 6.88
N VAL A 293 -4.63 -25.14 7.39
CA VAL A 293 -5.47 -26.18 8.03
C VAL A 293 -5.81 -27.27 7.02
N VAL A 294 -6.25 -26.91 5.80
CA VAL A 294 -6.56 -27.89 4.76
C VAL A 294 -5.32 -28.74 4.42
N VAL A 295 -4.18 -28.11 4.23
CA VAL A 295 -2.93 -28.80 3.91
C VAL A 295 -2.49 -29.70 5.05
N VAL A 296 -2.59 -29.25 6.30
CA VAL A 296 -2.29 -30.07 7.49
C VAL A 296 -3.20 -31.30 7.56
N ILE A 297 -4.51 -31.13 7.31
CA ILE A 297 -5.45 -32.25 7.28
C ILE A 297 -5.06 -33.25 6.19
N LEU A 298 -4.70 -32.77 5.00
CA LEU A 298 -4.24 -33.64 3.91
C LEU A 298 -2.95 -34.38 4.26
N ILE A 299 -1.96 -33.68 4.83
CA ILE A 299 -0.71 -34.28 5.28
C ILE A 299 -1.00 -35.38 6.32
N LEU A 300 -1.84 -35.08 7.34
CA LEU A 300 -2.23 -36.05 8.36
C LEU A 300 -2.96 -37.24 7.76
N PHE A 301 -3.90 -36.99 6.86
CA PHE A 301 -4.65 -38.04 6.18
C PHE A 301 -3.71 -38.99 5.41
N PHE A 302 -2.86 -38.45 4.53
CA PHE A 302 -1.92 -39.25 3.75
C PHE A 302 -0.88 -39.94 4.62
N THR A 303 -0.39 -39.27 5.68
CA THR A 303 0.53 -39.85 6.63
C THR A 303 -0.09 -41.06 7.34
N VAL A 304 -1.31 -40.90 7.86
CA VAL A 304 -2.00 -41.99 8.54
C VAL A 304 -2.30 -43.13 7.59
N LEU A 305 -2.74 -42.82 6.36
CA LEU A 305 -3.02 -43.82 5.33
C LEU A 305 -1.77 -44.63 4.98
N THR A 306 -0.65 -43.94 4.73
CA THR A 306 0.63 -44.55 4.37
C THR A 306 1.19 -45.42 5.52
N VAL A 307 1.20 -44.87 6.75
CA VAL A 307 1.72 -45.58 7.93
C VAL A 307 0.87 -46.81 8.23
N ARG A 308 -0.48 -46.71 8.17
CA ARG A 308 -1.36 -47.85 8.37
C ARG A 308 -1.23 -48.88 7.25
N GLY A 309 -1.12 -48.44 6.00
CA GLY A 309 -0.89 -49.33 4.87
C GLY A 309 0.45 -50.10 5.01
N LEU A 310 1.52 -49.40 5.32
CA LEU A 310 2.84 -50.00 5.52
C LEU A 310 2.86 -50.96 6.73
N LYS A 311 2.17 -50.57 7.82
CA LYS A 311 2.03 -51.49 8.99
C LYS A 311 1.32 -52.76 8.63
N GLU A 312 0.22 -52.67 7.90
CA GLU A 312 -0.56 -53.84 7.49
C GLU A 312 0.26 -54.75 6.58
N ILE A 313 0.92 -54.16 5.58
CA ILE A 313 1.84 -54.91 4.70
C ILE A 313 2.92 -55.61 5.51
N ALA A 314 3.58 -54.86 6.44
CA ALA A 314 4.62 -55.41 7.29
C ALA A 314 4.08 -56.58 8.19
N ASN A 315 2.90 -56.37 8.75
CA ASN A 315 2.29 -57.39 9.62
C ASN A 315 1.96 -58.68 8.86
N ILE A 316 1.35 -58.56 7.66
CA ILE A 316 1.00 -59.72 6.82
C ILE A 316 2.26 -60.46 6.42
N LEU A 317 3.27 -59.74 5.92
CA LEU A 317 4.54 -60.34 5.53
C LEU A 317 5.26 -61.00 6.73
N MET A 318 5.32 -60.28 7.87
CA MET A 318 6.01 -60.80 9.04
C MET A 318 5.34 -62.01 9.64
N GLU A 319 3.99 -61.99 9.72
CA GLU A 319 3.23 -63.12 10.22
C GLU A 319 3.47 -64.40 9.40
N HIS A 320 3.41 -64.27 8.04
CA HIS A 320 3.64 -65.41 7.19
C HIS A 320 5.10 -65.90 7.19
N LEU A 321 6.10 -64.97 7.27
CA LEU A 321 7.50 -65.30 7.41
C LEU A 321 7.79 -66.00 8.75
N GLU A 322 7.21 -65.51 9.85
CA GLU A 322 7.38 -66.13 11.17
C GLU A 322 6.73 -67.50 11.24
N GLN A 323 5.58 -67.68 10.60
CA GLN A 323 4.94 -68.99 10.44
C GLN A 323 5.79 -69.93 9.62
N ALA A 324 6.36 -69.46 8.52
CA ALA A 324 7.28 -70.25 7.67
C ALA A 324 8.55 -70.63 8.41
N GLY A 325 9.15 -69.74 9.22
CA GLY A 325 10.30 -70.00 10.07
C GLY A 325 10.00 -71.04 11.20
N LYS A 326 8.74 -71.20 11.57
CA LYS A 326 8.24 -72.18 12.50
C LYS A 326 7.83 -73.49 11.80
N GLY A 327 8.01 -73.60 10.47
CA GLY A 327 7.64 -74.77 9.71
C GLY A 327 6.17 -74.80 9.24
N HIS A 328 5.41 -73.68 9.42
CA HIS A 328 4.04 -73.58 9.02
C HIS A 328 3.96 -72.77 7.69
N PHE A 329 4.05 -73.48 6.59
CA PHE A 329 4.09 -72.88 5.23
C PHE A 329 2.69 -72.54 4.69
N LYS A 330 2.12 -71.40 5.18
CA LYS A 330 0.87 -70.86 4.65
C LYS A 330 1.12 -69.81 3.60
N LYS A 331 0.46 -69.99 2.43
CA LYS A 331 0.48 -68.96 1.37
C LYS A 331 -0.24 -67.69 1.82
N ILE A 332 0.25 -66.53 1.38
CA ILE A 332 -0.43 -65.24 1.53
C ILE A 332 -1.70 -65.31 0.67
N PRO A 333 -2.90 -65.01 1.23
CA PRO A 333 -4.16 -65.18 0.50
C PRO A 333 -4.30 -64.10 -0.57
N GLU A 334 -4.93 -64.44 -1.71
CA GLU A 334 -5.28 -63.48 -2.75
C GLU A 334 -6.41 -62.49 -2.31
N LYS A 335 -7.29 -62.96 -1.44
CA LYS A 335 -8.37 -62.17 -0.84
C LYS A 335 -8.25 -62.18 0.65
N PHE A 336 -8.14 -60.99 1.22
CA PHE A 336 -8.13 -60.80 2.69
C PHE A 336 -9.55 -60.55 3.22
N GLU A 337 -9.79 -60.91 4.44
CA GLU A 337 -10.98 -60.45 5.15
C GLU A 337 -10.93 -58.91 5.28
N LYS A 338 -12.10 -58.23 5.25
CA LYS A 338 -12.19 -56.79 5.24
C LYS A 338 -11.56 -56.19 6.49
N ALA A 339 -10.40 -55.58 6.37
CA ALA A 339 -9.79 -54.83 7.45
C ALA A 339 -10.65 -53.66 7.95
N SER A 340 -10.53 -53.32 9.20
CA SER A 340 -11.33 -52.30 9.90
C SER A 340 -11.01 -50.86 9.48
N SER A 341 -9.85 -50.60 8.88
CA SER A 341 -9.42 -49.23 8.49
C SER A 341 -9.09 -49.11 7.00
N LEU A 342 -9.30 -47.92 6.44
CA LEU A 342 -8.98 -47.62 5.04
C LEU A 342 -7.49 -47.87 4.70
N GLY A 343 -6.57 -47.48 5.63
CA GLY A 343 -5.13 -47.72 5.43
C GLY A 343 -4.79 -49.18 5.39
N ALA A 344 -5.40 -50.01 6.26
CA ALA A 344 -5.19 -51.45 6.26
C ALA A 344 -5.76 -52.09 5.01
N ARG A 345 -6.96 -51.70 4.56
CA ARG A 345 -7.54 -52.18 3.28
C ARG A 345 -6.64 -51.83 2.10
N TYR A 346 -6.03 -50.67 2.12
CA TYR A 346 -5.09 -50.24 1.09
C TYR A 346 -3.83 -51.11 1.11
N GLY A 347 -3.28 -51.38 2.32
CA GLY A 347 -2.16 -52.26 2.52
C GLY A 347 -2.46 -53.70 2.07
N GLN A 348 -3.60 -54.28 2.44
CA GLN A 348 -4.06 -55.59 1.98
C GLN A 348 -4.19 -55.67 0.44
N LYS A 349 -4.74 -54.63 -0.18
CA LYS A 349 -4.85 -54.55 -1.66
C LYS A 349 -3.49 -54.49 -2.36
N ILE A 350 -2.51 -53.80 -1.71
CA ILE A 350 -1.16 -53.65 -2.24
C ILE A 350 -0.38 -54.96 -2.11
N VAL A 351 -0.55 -55.71 -1.00
CA VAL A 351 0.19 -56.93 -0.72
C VAL A 351 -0.45 -58.18 -1.31
N ALA A 352 -1.69 -58.10 -1.81
CA ALA A 352 -2.37 -59.25 -2.44
C ALA A 352 -1.51 -59.85 -3.56
N PRO A 353 -1.20 -61.15 -3.52
CA PRO A 353 -0.26 -61.77 -4.43
C PRO A 353 -0.79 -61.73 -5.86
N LYS A 354 0.00 -61.15 -6.77
CA LYS A 354 -0.23 -61.09 -8.22
C LYS A 354 1.11 -61.14 -8.96
N LYS A 355 1.18 -61.93 -10.00
CA LYS A 355 2.40 -62.11 -10.79
C LYS A 355 2.84 -60.79 -11.46
N ASP A 356 1.87 -59.98 -11.96
CA ASP A 356 2.09 -58.70 -12.64
C ASP A 356 1.64 -57.50 -11.78
N GLY A 357 1.62 -57.64 -10.44
CA GLY A 357 1.21 -56.61 -9.50
C GLY A 357 2.29 -55.61 -9.13
N ASN A 358 1.95 -54.71 -8.20
CA ASN A 358 2.97 -53.85 -7.57
C ASN A 358 3.97 -54.69 -6.76
N GLU A 359 4.96 -54.01 -6.24
CA GLU A 359 6.12 -54.65 -5.57
C GLU A 359 5.76 -55.52 -4.40
N PHE A 360 4.85 -55.08 -3.58
CA PHE A 360 4.41 -55.87 -2.43
C PHE A 360 3.56 -57.05 -2.86
N SER A 361 2.76 -56.92 -3.91
CA SER A 361 2.05 -58.00 -4.54
C SER A 361 3.01 -59.03 -5.13
N ARG A 362 4.11 -58.55 -5.76
CA ARG A 362 5.14 -59.43 -6.33
C ARG A 362 5.94 -60.11 -5.23
N ILE A 363 6.25 -59.41 -4.12
CA ILE A 363 6.89 -60.01 -2.92
C ILE A 363 6.01 -61.11 -2.36
N ALA A 364 4.69 -60.85 -2.23
CA ALA A 364 3.76 -61.83 -1.71
C ALA A 364 3.63 -63.03 -2.64
N ASN A 365 3.67 -62.81 -3.95
CA ASN A 365 3.67 -63.89 -4.97
C ASN A 365 4.96 -64.69 -4.93
N GLY A 366 6.13 -63.97 -4.86
CA GLY A 366 7.43 -64.65 -4.70
C GLY A 366 7.54 -65.43 -3.41
N PHE A 367 6.97 -64.95 -2.32
CA PHE A 367 6.85 -65.75 -1.09
C PHE A 367 6.01 -66.99 -1.32
N ASN A 368 4.89 -66.91 -2.01
CA ASN A 368 4.06 -68.06 -2.33
C ASN A 368 4.77 -69.08 -3.26
N GLU A 369 5.53 -68.58 -4.23
CA GLU A 369 6.40 -69.44 -5.09
C GLU A 369 7.52 -70.09 -4.28
N MET A 370 8.11 -69.35 -3.34
CA MET A 370 9.12 -69.86 -2.44
C MET A 370 8.57 -70.97 -1.51
N ILE A 371 7.34 -70.76 -0.98
CA ILE A 371 6.67 -71.80 -0.19
C ILE A 371 6.38 -73.04 -1.02
N GLU A 372 6.20 -72.87 -2.29
CA GLU A 372 5.92 -73.94 -3.23
C GLU A 372 7.20 -74.74 -3.63
N GLN A 373 8.32 -74.03 -3.69
CA GLN A 373 9.60 -74.63 -4.13
C GLN A 373 10.67 -74.54 -3.02
N ILE A 374 10.59 -75.36 -2.02
CA ILE A 374 11.43 -75.38 -0.79
C ILE A 374 12.93 -75.64 -1.04
N GLY A 375 13.48 -75.47 -2.21
CA GLY A 375 14.89 -75.74 -2.52
C GLY A 375 15.76 -74.55 -2.86
N GLU A 376 15.18 -73.36 -3.23
CA GLU A 376 15.93 -72.24 -3.81
C GLU A 376 15.90 -70.98 -2.97
N LEU A 377 15.84 -71.15 -1.64
CA LEU A 377 15.46 -70.10 -0.68
C LEU A 377 16.43 -68.93 -0.58
N LEU A 378 17.71 -69.13 -0.82
CA LEU A 378 18.72 -68.10 -0.55
C LEU A 378 18.89 -67.07 -1.67
N GLU A 379 18.63 -67.43 -2.88
CA GLU A 379 18.84 -66.55 -4.03
C GLU A 379 17.64 -65.61 -4.28
N SER A 380 16.41 -66.10 -4.02
CA SER A 380 15.20 -65.33 -4.13
C SER A 380 15.08 -64.21 -3.06
N VAL A 381 15.53 -64.49 -1.83
CA VAL A 381 15.50 -63.49 -0.74
C VAL A 381 16.50 -62.35 -1.01
N LYS A 382 17.65 -62.66 -1.61
CA LYS A 382 18.66 -61.66 -1.97
C LYS A 382 18.16 -60.72 -3.08
N SER A 383 17.54 -61.28 -4.10
CA SER A 383 16.96 -60.52 -5.22
C SER A 383 15.84 -59.58 -4.77
N GLN A 384 15.04 -59.97 -3.77
CA GLN A 384 13.98 -59.13 -3.27
C GLN A 384 14.48 -58.04 -2.32
N SER A 385 15.56 -58.26 -1.61
CA SER A 385 16.18 -57.26 -0.76
C SER A 385 16.77 -56.12 -1.58
N ASP A 386 17.35 -56.44 -2.73
CA ASP A 386 17.90 -55.45 -3.65
C ASP A 386 16.78 -54.61 -4.31
N ASN A 387 15.61 -55.22 -4.57
CA ASN A 387 14.43 -54.51 -5.10
C ASN A 387 13.85 -53.50 -4.08
N VAL A 388 13.90 -53.81 -2.80
CA VAL A 388 13.46 -52.88 -1.75
C VAL A 388 14.41 -51.68 -1.61
N ALA A 389 15.72 -51.91 -1.85
CA ALA A 389 16.73 -50.86 -1.82
C ALA A 389 16.53 -49.86 -3.02
N GLU A 390 16.28 -50.39 -4.21
CA GLU A 390 16.02 -49.55 -5.37
C GLU A 390 14.77 -48.64 -5.23
N LYS A 391 13.75 -49.15 -4.52
CA LYS A 391 12.55 -48.37 -4.26
C LYS A 391 12.71 -47.32 -3.15
N SER A 392 13.56 -47.64 -2.18
CA SER A 392 13.98 -46.66 -1.20
C SER A 392 14.75 -45.52 -1.87
N ASP A 393 15.56 -45.85 -2.87
CA ASP A 393 16.25 -44.86 -3.69
C ASP A 393 15.29 -44.05 -4.59
N SER A 394 14.26 -44.73 -5.15
CA SER A 394 13.21 -44.04 -5.93
C SER A 394 12.36 -43.09 -5.06
N LEU A 395 12.07 -43.47 -3.83
CA LEU A 395 11.40 -42.60 -2.85
C LEU A 395 12.27 -41.41 -2.42
N LEU A 396 13.60 -41.65 -2.32
CA LEU A 396 14.56 -40.58 -2.04
C LEU A 396 14.60 -39.55 -3.20
N GLU A 397 14.57 -40.06 -4.43
CA GLU A 397 14.56 -39.23 -5.63
C GLU A 397 13.23 -38.43 -5.77
N LEU A 398 12.09 -39.09 -5.51
CA LEU A 398 10.79 -38.41 -5.48
C LEU A 398 10.74 -37.31 -4.37
N SER A 399 11.32 -37.59 -3.19
CA SER A 399 11.46 -36.62 -2.13
C SER A 399 12.33 -35.42 -2.57
N LYS A 400 13.39 -35.69 -3.33
CA LYS A 400 14.26 -34.67 -3.89
C LYS A 400 13.58 -33.84 -4.98
N GLN A 401 12.76 -34.48 -5.82
CA GLN A 401 11.94 -33.77 -6.81
C GLN A 401 10.89 -32.88 -6.18
N THR A 402 10.24 -33.35 -5.11
CA THR A 402 9.26 -32.53 -4.37
C THR A 402 9.94 -31.33 -3.69
N GLY A 403 11.15 -31.53 -3.15
CA GLY A 403 11.94 -30.43 -2.59
C GLY A 403 12.30 -29.38 -3.65
N LYS A 404 12.74 -29.84 -4.84
CA LYS A 404 13.03 -28.92 -5.96
C LYS A 404 11.79 -28.16 -6.44
N ALA A 405 10.66 -28.85 -6.58
CA ALA A 405 9.41 -28.19 -6.98
C ALA A 405 8.96 -27.12 -5.97
N THR A 406 9.15 -27.39 -4.67
CA THR A 406 8.86 -26.42 -3.61
C THR A 406 9.80 -25.20 -3.67
N GLU A 407 11.06 -25.43 -3.98
CA GLU A 407 12.06 -24.36 -4.15
C GLU A 407 11.79 -23.50 -5.40
N GLU A 408 11.37 -24.12 -6.51
CA GLU A 408 10.94 -23.40 -7.73
C GLU A 408 9.67 -22.57 -7.49
N VAL A 409 8.71 -23.09 -6.70
CA VAL A 409 7.52 -22.33 -6.33
C VAL A 409 7.90 -21.13 -5.45
N ALA A 410 8.80 -21.31 -4.48
CA ALA A 410 9.29 -20.22 -3.64
C ALA A 410 10.02 -19.15 -4.47
N GLN A 411 10.85 -19.56 -5.45
CA GLN A 411 11.50 -18.65 -6.38
C GLN A 411 10.49 -17.89 -7.26
N THR A 412 9.47 -18.58 -7.74
CA THR A 412 8.41 -17.94 -8.55
C THR A 412 7.65 -16.89 -7.74
N ILE A 413 7.32 -17.21 -6.49
CA ILE A 413 6.66 -16.24 -5.58
C ILE A 413 7.55 -15.02 -5.32
N THR A 414 8.86 -15.26 -5.13
CA THR A 414 9.83 -14.16 -4.98
C THR A 414 9.88 -13.29 -6.24
N GLY A 415 9.91 -13.93 -7.42
CA GLY A 415 9.87 -13.22 -8.70
C GLY A 415 8.58 -12.41 -8.92
N ILE A 416 7.42 -12.96 -8.52
CA ILE A 416 6.15 -12.23 -8.58
C ILE A 416 6.19 -11.01 -7.65
N ALA A 417 6.77 -11.15 -6.46
CA ALA A 417 6.91 -10.04 -5.52
C ALA A 417 7.83 -8.94 -6.08
N GLU A 418 8.93 -9.31 -6.74
CA GLU A 418 9.83 -8.36 -7.41
C GLU A 418 9.14 -7.64 -8.58
N VAL A 419 8.42 -8.38 -9.43
CA VAL A 419 7.66 -7.78 -10.55
C VAL A 419 6.58 -6.85 -10.02
N THR A 420 5.87 -7.23 -8.95
CA THR A 420 4.83 -6.38 -8.35
C THR A 420 5.43 -5.11 -7.74
N SER A 421 6.60 -5.22 -7.12
CA SER A 421 7.34 -4.07 -6.61
C SER A 421 7.80 -3.15 -7.74
N SER A 422 8.32 -3.73 -8.83
CA SER A 422 8.72 -2.98 -10.02
C SER A 422 7.54 -2.27 -10.68
N GLN A 423 6.40 -2.95 -10.78
CA GLN A 423 5.18 -2.37 -11.35
C GLN A 423 4.62 -1.21 -10.50
N ALA A 424 4.73 -1.33 -9.17
CA ALA A 424 4.41 -0.23 -8.27
C ALA A 424 5.33 0.99 -8.49
N GLN A 425 6.62 0.72 -8.71
CA GLN A 425 7.61 1.75 -8.99
C GLN A 425 7.39 2.40 -10.37
N GLU A 426 7.12 1.60 -11.42
CA GLU A 426 6.78 2.12 -12.76
C GLU A 426 5.47 2.93 -12.75
N THR A 427 4.51 2.49 -11.92
CA THR A 427 3.27 3.27 -11.72
C THR A 427 3.57 4.60 -11.06
N GLN A 428 4.46 4.62 -10.05
CA GLN A 428 4.90 5.85 -9.40
C GLN A 428 5.66 6.78 -10.36
N GLU A 429 6.55 6.21 -11.20
CA GLU A 429 7.24 6.99 -12.25
C GLU A 429 6.26 7.53 -13.30
N SER A 430 5.24 6.71 -13.63
CA SER A 430 4.17 7.14 -14.54
C SER A 430 3.34 8.29 -13.97
N VAL A 431 3.04 8.23 -12.65
CA VAL A 431 2.37 9.33 -11.94
C VAL A 431 3.24 10.59 -11.98
N THR A 432 4.54 10.46 -11.71
CA THR A 432 5.47 11.59 -11.75
C THR A 432 5.53 12.21 -13.17
N LYS A 433 5.59 11.36 -14.21
CA LYS A 433 5.55 11.84 -15.62
C LYS A 433 4.22 12.48 -15.99
N LEU A 434 3.11 12.00 -15.42
CA LEU A 434 1.80 12.63 -15.60
C LEU A 434 1.73 14.00 -14.90
N GLU A 435 2.37 14.13 -13.74
CA GLU A 435 2.49 15.41 -13.04
C GLU A 435 3.36 16.41 -13.85
N GLU A 436 4.48 15.92 -14.41
CA GLU A 436 5.30 16.72 -15.32
C GLU A 436 4.52 17.12 -16.59
N LEU A 437 3.76 16.19 -17.17
CA LEU A 437 2.91 16.44 -18.33
C LEU A 437 1.81 17.46 -18.00
N SER A 438 1.20 17.32 -16.82
CA SER A 438 0.21 18.31 -16.34
C SER A 438 0.83 19.70 -16.24
N LYS A 439 2.04 19.79 -15.71
CA LYS A 439 2.77 21.06 -15.63
C LYS A 439 3.07 21.66 -17.00
N VAL A 440 3.47 20.82 -17.97
CA VAL A 440 3.70 21.28 -19.36
C VAL A 440 2.38 21.72 -20.02
N ILE A 441 1.28 21.05 -19.74
CA ILE A 441 -0.04 21.44 -20.21
C ILE A 441 -0.45 22.79 -19.60
N ASP A 442 -0.14 23.01 -18.33
CA ASP A 442 -0.42 24.29 -17.68
C ASP A 442 0.43 25.41 -18.26
N GLU A 443 1.72 25.18 -18.49
CA GLU A 443 2.63 26.12 -19.15
C GLU A 443 2.18 26.41 -20.61
N LEU A 444 1.69 25.38 -21.32
CA LEU A 444 1.09 25.56 -22.65
C LEU A 444 -0.19 26.38 -22.58
N ASN A 445 -1.03 26.15 -21.58
CA ASN A 445 -2.28 26.91 -21.41
C ASN A 445 -2.01 28.38 -21.09
N GLU A 446 -1.01 28.65 -20.24
CA GLU A 446 -0.52 30.00 -19.98
C GLU A 446 0.04 30.66 -21.26
N SER A 447 0.81 29.91 -22.05
CA SER A 447 1.35 30.39 -23.32
C SER A 447 0.26 30.68 -24.36
N VAL A 448 -0.75 29.81 -24.42
CA VAL A 448 -1.93 30.01 -25.28
C VAL A 448 -2.76 31.22 -24.83
N GLN A 449 -2.89 31.40 -23.51
CA GLN A 449 -3.58 32.58 -22.97
C GLN A 449 -2.82 33.90 -23.28
N ALA A 450 -1.47 33.83 -23.14
CA ALA A 450 -0.61 34.95 -23.50
C ALA A 450 -0.71 35.28 -25.00
N MET A 451 -0.72 34.25 -25.84
CA MET A 451 -0.86 34.38 -27.29
C MET A 451 -2.25 34.93 -27.73
N ASN A 452 -3.32 34.49 -27.02
CA ASN A 452 -4.65 35.01 -27.23
C ASN A 452 -4.77 36.48 -26.78
N ALA A 453 -4.11 36.85 -25.68
CA ALA A 453 -4.05 38.23 -25.22
C ALA A 453 -3.30 39.14 -26.21
N GLU A 454 -2.23 38.63 -26.84
CA GLU A 454 -1.46 39.36 -27.87
C GLU A 454 -2.20 39.40 -29.21
N SER A 455 -3.07 38.42 -29.49
CA SER A 455 -3.94 38.41 -30.68
C SER A 455 -5.14 39.36 -30.57
N ASP A 456 -5.57 39.70 -29.36
CA ASP A 456 -6.64 40.66 -29.12
C ASP A 456 -6.14 42.13 -29.11
N GLU A 457 -4.79 42.33 -29.02
CA GLU A 457 -4.15 43.64 -29.15
C GLU A 457 -3.72 43.99 -30.60
N SER A 458 -3.79 43.04 -31.55
CA SER A 458 -3.48 43.27 -32.96
C SER A 458 -4.76 43.41 -33.80
#